data_2d43f15bc81bbe9e3679b00f8ca930b2
#
_entry.id   2d43f15bc81bbe9e3679b00f8ca930b2
#
_cell.length_a   1.000
_cell.length_b   1.000
_cell.length_c   1.000
_cell.angle_alpha   90.00
_cell.angle_beta   90.00
_cell.angle_gamma   90.00
#
_symmetry.space_group_name_H-M   'P 1'
#
loop_
_entity.id
_entity.type
_entity.pdbx_description
1 polymer ?
#
loop_
_entity_poly.entity_id
_entity_poly.type
_entity_poly.pdbx_seq_one_letter_code
_entity_poly.pdbx_strand_id
1 'polypeptide(L)'
;MAGVAGAILINPNSGEALTPYDSQTTAAGKTGDGPRKTGGTRTRPATETTTKPVAEPPTTPTGEPSEEAGPSETPTEGEATNPREVCGDGYKVIDSAPLKTAEGTTKGKVYLLFNTDTGDNCVVTVKTTGLARKSAAGAFLEIQGGDRTTADDQVQNYAGPVHDVPGGACVKWGGAIGAATYESPFEHCG
;
A
#
# COMPACT_ATOMS: atom_id res chain seq x y z
N MET A 1 -56.44 -28.00 5.70
CA MET A 1 -55.74 -27.13 6.63
C MET A 1 -54.60 -27.94 7.24
N ALA A 2 -53.38 -27.76 6.77
CA ALA A 2 -52.16 -28.42 7.30
C ALA A 2 -51.18 -27.32 7.69
N GLY A 3 -50.99 -27.15 9.00
CA GLY A 3 -50.07 -26.19 9.57
C GLY A 3 -48.64 -26.74 9.57
N VAL A 4 -47.72 -25.97 9.02
CA VAL A 4 -46.28 -26.26 9.08
C VAL A 4 -45.73 -25.57 10.34
N ALA A 5 -45.29 -26.36 11.32
CA ALA A 5 -44.57 -25.87 12.49
C ALA A 5 -43.12 -25.67 12.13
N GLY A 6 -42.67 -24.42 12.12
CA GLY A 6 -41.27 -24.08 11.98
C GLY A 6 -40.51 -24.25 13.31
N ALA A 7 -39.54 -25.10 13.36
CA ALA A 7 -38.66 -25.26 14.50
C ALA A 7 -37.59 -24.14 14.51
N ILE A 8 -37.62 -23.31 15.56
CA ILE A 8 -36.58 -22.32 15.85
C ILE A 8 -35.48 -23.03 16.63
N LEU A 9 -34.29 -23.15 16.01
CA LEU A 9 -33.06 -23.61 16.69
C LEU A 9 -32.51 -22.43 17.47
N ILE A 10 -32.62 -22.45 18.78
CA ILE A 10 -32.01 -21.51 19.71
C ILE A 10 -30.63 -22.07 20.04
N ASN A 11 -29.59 -21.33 19.73
CA ASN A 11 -28.22 -21.65 20.13
C ASN A 11 -27.98 -21.15 21.56
N PRO A 12 -27.73 -22.02 22.57
CA PRO A 12 -27.58 -21.61 23.97
C PRO A 12 -26.11 -21.37 24.38
N ASN A 13 -25.31 -20.72 23.57
CA ASN A 13 -23.91 -20.45 23.95
C ASN A 13 -23.48 -19.01 23.68
N SER A 14 -24.21 -18.06 24.25
CA SER A 14 -23.82 -16.64 24.28
C SER A 14 -24.11 -16.08 25.67
N GLY A 15 -23.32 -16.56 26.62
CA GLY A 15 -23.32 -16.07 27.99
C GLY A 15 -21.90 -15.74 28.44
N GLU A 16 -21.33 -14.67 27.93
CA GLU A 16 -20.18 -14.02 28.58
C GLU A 16 -20.53 -12.56 28.81
N ALA A 17 -20.70 -12.28 30.08
CA ALA A 17 -20.93 -10.95 30.61
C ALA A 17 -19.66 -10.10 30.45
N LEU A 18 -19.80 -8.97 29.78
CA LEU A 18 -18.77 -7.93 29.75
C LEU A 18 -18.69 -7.29 31.12
N THR A 19 -17.58 -7.50 31.81
CA THR A 19 -17.20 -6.72 32.99
C THR A 19 -16.67 -5.35 32.57
N PRO A 20 -17.11 -4.25 33.22
CA PRO A 20 -16.56 -2.94 32.90
C PRO A 20 -15.13 -2.81 33.42
N TYR A 21 -14.24 -2.37 32.54
CA TYR A 21 -12.85 -2.02 32.86
C TYR A 21 -12.83 -0.74 33.68
N ASP A 22 -12.42 -0.90 34.93
CA ASP A 22 -12.30 0.18 35.92
C ASP A 22 -11.02 0.99 35.65
N SER A 23 -11.22 2.28 35.40
CA SER A 23 -10.14 3.24 35.20
C SER A 23 -9.54 3.60 36.55
N GLN A 24 -8.39 3.07 36.90
CA GLN A 24 -7.62 3.58 38.04
C GLN A 24 -6.54 4.55 37.56
N THR A 25 -6.86 5.81 37.76
CA THR A 25 -5.94 6.95 37.84
C THR A 25 -5.07 6.80 39.09
N THR A 26 -3.74 6.74 38.92
CA THR A 26 -2.81 7.08 40.00
C THR A 26 -1.74 8.04 39.47
N ALA A 27 -1.90 9.29 39.88
CA ALA A 27 -0.87 10.31 39.84
C ALA A 27 0.09 10.15 41.05
N ALA A 28 1.38 10.39 40.82
CA ALA A 28 2.42 10.96 41.69
C ALA A 28 3.77 10.57 41.08
N GLY A 29 4.57 11.46 40.52
CA GLY A 29 5.23 12.53 41.21
C GLY A 29 6.63 12.10 41.58
N LYS A 30 7.66 12.56 40.81
CA LYS A 30 8.91 13.02 41.44
C LYS A 30 9.77 13.82 40.45
N THR A 31 9.93 15.05 40.81
CA THR A 31 10.99 15.99 40.44
C THR A 31 12.41 15.41 40.59
N GLY A 32 13.25 15.67 39.61
CA GLY A 32 14.69 15.42 39.63
C GLY A 32 15.40 16.49 38.80
N ASP A 33 15.82 17.52 39.53
CA ASP A 33 16.61 18.68 39.09
C ASP A 33 18.06 18.28 38.79
N GLY A 34 18.67 18.93 37.78
CA GLY A 34 20.06 19.35 37.73
C GLY A 34 21.00 18.62 36.76
N PRO A 35 22.11 19.26 36.39
CA PRO A 35 22.30 20.64 36.01
C PRO A 35 22.90 20.80 34.58
N ARG A 36 22.64 21.96 34.05
CA ARG A 36 23.25 22.69 32.94
C ARG A 36 24.78 22.55 32.89
N LYS A 37 25.33 22.21 31.70
CA LYS A 37 26.70 22.63 31.35
C LYS A 37 26.70 23.27 29.98
N THR A 38 27.10 24.49 30.05
CA THR A 38 27.46 25.50 29.09
C THR A 38 28.66 25.10 28.21
N GLY A 39 28.66 25.58 26.96
CA GLY A 39 29.85 26.14 26.35
C GLY A 39 30.50 25.29 25.26
N GLY A 40 30.56 25.88 24.06
CA GLY A 40 31.41 25.38 22.99
C GLY A 40 31.17 26.07 21.65
N THR A 41 31.28 27.37 21.63
CA THR A 41 31.49 28.17 20.43
C THR A 41 32.81 27.74 19.77
N ARG A 42 32.78 27.31 18.52
CA ARG A 42 33.96 27.33 17.67
C ARG A 42 33.66 27.84 16.28
N THR A 43 34.20 28.98 16.10
CA THR A 43 34.50 29.85 14.97
C THR A 43 34.92 29.13 13.69
N ARG A 44 34.40 29.66 12.61
CA ARG A 44 34.80 29.56 11.22
C ARG A 44 36.27 29.98 11.02
N PRO A 45 36.95 29.48 9.95
CA PRO A 45 37.36 30.48 8.97
C PRO A 45 36.98 30.14 7.54
N ALA A 46 36.66 31.18 6.81
CA ALA A 46 36.54 31.24 5.37
C ALA A 46 37.91 31.20 4.71
N THR A 47 37.96 30.57 3.55
CA THR A 47 39.02 30.87 2.59
C THR A 47 38.40 30.93 1.19
N GLU A 48 38.35 32.15 0.68
CA GLU A 48 38.15 32.46 -0.73
C GLU A 48 39.37 32.01 -1.52
N THR A 49 39.19 31.50 -2.72
CA THR A 49 40.11 31.76 -3.83
C THR A 49 39.34 31.66 -5.16
N THR A 50 39.26 32.81 -5.75
CA THR A 50 38.93 33.17 -7.12
C THR A 50 39.84 32.46 -8.12
N THR A 51 39.29 31.95 -9.23
CA THR A 51 39.83 32.18 -10.58
C THR A 51 38.84 31.79 -11.67
N LYS A 52 38.50 32.73 -12.53
CA LYS A 52 37.84 32.71 -13.81
C LYS A 52 38.95 32.97 -14.87
N PRO A 53 38.73 32.91 -16.18
CA PRO A 53 37.91 32.12 -17.10
C PRO A 53 38.71 31.56 -18.28
N VAL A 54 38.16 30.66 -19.11
CA VAL A 54 38.53 30.53 -20.55
C VAL A 54 37.33 30.01 -21.36
N ALA A 55 36.96 30.81 -22.28
CA ALA A 55 36.30 30.82 -23.56
C ALA A 55 35.78 29.51 -24.18
N GLU A 56 34.53 29.64 -24.69
CA GLU A 56 33.84 28.93 -25.79
C GLU A 56 34.63 28.95 -27.11
N PRO A 57 34.30 28.12 -28.13
CA PRO A 57 33.04 28.24 -28.82
C PRO A 57 32.51 26.93 -29.49
N PRO A 58 31.47 27.02 -30.38
CA PRO A 58 30.31 26.20 -30.34
C PRO A 58 30.28 25.12 -31.44
N THR A 59 29.55 24.03 -31.18
CA THR A 59 29.01 23.22 -32.27
C THR A 59 27.63 22.69 -31.93
N THR A 60 26.63 23.27 -32.54
CA THR A 60 25.36 22.62 -32.87
C THR A 60 25.62 21.53 -33.91
N PRO A 61 24.98 20.36 -33.82
CA PRO A 61 23.90 20.07 -34.70
C PRO A 61 22.68 19.46 -34.03
N THR A 62 21.54 20.06 -34.26
CA THR A 62 20.38 19.54 -34.97
C THR A 62 20.21 18.02 -34.91
N GLY A 63 19.17 17.59 -34.23
CA GLY A 63 18.70 16.22 -34.23
C GLY A 63 17.65 16.01 -33.14
N GLU A 64 16.51 16.67 -33.30
CA GLU A 64 15.26 16.32 -32.61
C GLU A 64 14.74 15.02 -33.23
N PRO A 65 14.47 13.99 -32.43
CA PRO A 65 13.33 13.17 -32.69
C PRO A 65 12.23 13.60 -31.70
N SER A 66 11.24 14.26 -32.27
CA SER A 66 9.90 14.40 -31.74
C SER A 66 9.43 13.02 -31.30
N GLU A 67 9.45 12.73 -30.01
CA GLU A 67 8.64 11.64 -29.48
C GLU A 67 7.21 12.13 -29.45
N GLU A 68 6.57 11.76 -30.55
CA GLU A 68 5.13 11.73 -30.75
C GLU A 68 4.47 11.13 -29.51
N ALA A 69 3.74 11.97 -28.77
CA ALA A 69 2.82 11.53 -27.75
C ALA A 69 1.81 10.59 -28.43
N GLY A 70 2.05 9.30 -28.29
CA GLY A 70 1.11 8.27 -28.72
C GLY A 70 -0.25 8.51 -28.08
N PRO A 71 -1.34 8.24 -28.81
CA PRO A 71 -2.69 8.45 -28.33
C PRO A 71 -2.89 7.63 -27.05
N SER A 72 -3.43 8.29 -26.01
CA SER A 72 -3.95 7.64 -24.80
C SER A 72 -5.03 6.66 -25.25
N GLU A 73 -4.64 5.41 -25.45
CA GLU A 73 -5.59 4.36 -25.79
C GLU A 73 -6.47 4.11 -24.58
N THR A 74 -7.74 4.46 -24.71
CA THR A 74 -8.79 4.01 -23.81
C THR A 74 -8.76 2.49 -23.77
N PRO A 75 -8.64 1.83 -22.58
CA PRO A 75 -8.55 0.37 -22.52
C PRO A 75 -9.76 -0.26 -23.20
N THR A 76 -9.50 -1.04 -24.23
CA THR A 76 -10.52 -1.85 -24.90
C THR A 76 -11.00 -2.93 -23.93
N GLU A 77 -12.30 -3.13 -23.84
CA GLU A 77 -12.97 -4.13 -22.99
C GLU A 77 -12.35 -5.52 -23.21
N GLY A 78 -11.56 -6.00 -22.25
CA GLY A 78 -10.87 -7.28 -22.30
C GLY A 78 -9.35 -7.23 -22.12
N GLU A 79 -8.74 -6.06 -22.09
CA GLU A 79 -7.31 -5.90 -21.84
C GLU A 79 -6.99 -6.11 -20.35
N ALA A 80 -5.96 -6.93 -20.07
CA ALA A 80 -5.54 -7.21 -18.72
C ALA A 80 -5.07 -5.93 -18.04
N THR A 81 -5.72 -5.51 -16.96
CA THR A 81 -5.35 -4.33 -16.18
C THR A 81 -3.88 -4.40 -15.78
N ASN A 82 -3.11 -3.38 -16.16
CA ASN A 82 -1.71 -3.25 -15.79
C ASN A 82 -1.61 -2.62 -14.38
N PRO A 83 -1.08 -3.32 -13.37
CA PRO A 83 -1.01 -2.80 -12.01
C PRO A 83 -0.13 -1.54 -11.89
N ARG A 84 0.84 -1.34 -12.79
CA ARG A 84 1.68 -0.13 -12.81
C ARG A 84 0.89 1.11 -13.20
N GLU A 85 -0.03 0.99 -14.15
CA GLU A 85 -0.90 2.11 -14.56
C GLU A 85 -1.88 2.49 -13.45
N VAL A 86 -2.33 1.49 -12.66
CA VAL A 86 -3.22 1.73 -11.51
C VAL A 86 -2.50 2.45 -10.37
N CYS A 87 -1.25 2.06 -10.05
CA CYS A 87 -0.44 2.71 -9.02
C CYS A 87 0.15 4.07 -9.47
N GLY A 88 0.32 4.28 -10.79
CA GLY A 88 0.91 5.49 -11.35
C GLY A 88 2.39 5.36 -11.70
N ASP A 89 2.98 6.48 -12.09
CA ASP A 89 4.36 6.53 -12.57
C ASP A 89 5.39 6.22 -11.47
N GLY A 90 6.51 5.64 -11.85
CA GLY A 90 7.63 5.34 -10.95
C GLY A 90 7.49 4.03 -10.17
N TYR A 91 6.31 3.40 -10.17
CA TYR A 91 6.11 2.13 -9.48
C TYR A 91 6.64 0.93 -10.26
N LYS A 92 7.29 0.02 -9.56
CA LYS A 92 7.77 -1.27 -10.07
C LYS A 92 7.15 -2.40 -9.27
N VAL A 93 6.67 -3.43 -9.94
CA VAL A 93 6.23 -4.66 -9.24
C VAL A 93 7.43 -5.29 -8.56
N ILE A 94 7.36 -5.44 -7.25
CA ILE A 94 8.39 -6.10 -6.42
C ILE A 94 7.94 -7.48 -5.97
N ASP A 95 6.60 -7.72 -5.89
CA ASP A 95 6.05 -9.04 -5.57
C ASP A 95 4.66 -9.22 -6.16
N SER A 96 4.20 -10.48 -6.26
CA SER A 96 2.85 -10.82 -6.68
C SER A 96 2.43 -12.22 -6.27
N ALA A 97 1.15 -12.41 -5.96
CA ALA A 97 0.61 -13.69 -5.57
C ALA A 97 -0.73 -14.01 -6.27
N PRO A 98 -1.00 -15.27 -6.61
CA PRO A 98 -2.29 -15.68 -7.15
C PRO A 98 -3.35 -15.69 -6.04
N LEU A 99 -4.54 -15.16 -6.32
CA LEU A 99 -5.71 -15.28 -5.47
C LEU A 99 -6.44 -16.57 -5.80
N LYS A 100 -6.44 -17.50 -4.85
CA LYS A 100 -7.01 -18.83 -5.01
C LYS A 100 -8.15 -19.08 -4.02
N THR A 101 -9.18 -19.80 -4.50
CA THR A 101 -10.21 -20.34 -3.61
C THR A 101 -9.67 -21.58 -2.87
N ALA A 102 -10.40 -22.07 -1.86
CA ALA A 102 -10.03 -23.28 -1.13
C ALA A 102 -9.88 -24.51 -2.06
N GLU A 103 -10.60 -24.54 -3.17
CA GLU A 103 -10.54 -25.60 -4.21
C GLU A 103 -9.36 -25.40 -5.19
N GLY A 104 -8.53 -24.36 -4.98
CA GLY A 104 -7.36 -24.08 -5.79
C GLY A 104 -7.63 -23.29 -7.08
N THR A 105 -8.87 -22.84 -7.31
CA THR A 105 -9.20 -22.04 -8.50
C THR A 105 -8.65 -20.63 -8.39
N THR A 106 -7.81 -20.21 -9.34
CA THR A 106 -7.29 -18.84 -9.42
C THR A 106 -8.35 -17.90 -10.00
N LYS A 107 -8.61 -16.78 -9.33
CA LYS A 107 -9.55 -15.72 -9.75
C LYS A 107 -8.86 -14.46 -10.23
N GLY A 108 -7.60 -14.26 -9.84
CA GLY A 108 -6.79 -13.11 -10.17
C GLY A 108 -5.45 -13.16 -9.48
N LYS A 109 -4.80 -11.99 -9.42
CA LYS A 109 -3.54 -11.79 -8.71
C LYS A 109 -3.59 -10.51 -7.90
N VAL A 110 -2.92 -10.50 -6.78
CA VAL A 110 -2.58 -9.28 -6.05
C VAL A 110 -1.11 -8.96 -6.32
N TYR A 111 -0.79 -7.69 -6.43
CA TYR A 111 0.54 -7.16 -6.71
C TYR A 111 0.95 -6.17 -5.64
N LEU A 112 2.19 -6.28 -5.19
CA LEU A 112 2.89 -5.27 -4.42
C LEU A 112 3.85 -4.54 -5.35
N LEU A 113 3.74 -3.22 -5.39
CA LEU A 113 4.61 -2.34 -6.16
C LEU A 113 5.33 -1.37 -5.22
N PHE A 114 6.50 -0.92 -5.62
CA PHE A 114 7.31 0.03 -4.87
C PHE A 114 7.80 1.15 -5.78
N ASN A 115 7.76 2.37 -5.26
CA ASN A 115 8.32 3.55 -5.88
C ASN A 115 9.60 3.95 -5.14
N THR A 116 10.75 3.79 -5.79
CA THR A 116 12.07 4.06 -5.19
C THR A 116 12.32 5.54 -4.90
N ASP A 117 11.62 6.44 -5.59
CA ASP A 117 11.83 7.88 -5.44
C ASP A 117 11.08 8.44 -4.23
N THR A 118 9.94 7.85 -3.90
CA THR A 118 9.08 8.28 -2.78
C THR A 118 9.15 7.35 -1.58
N GLY A 119 9.63 6.12 -1.73
CA GLY A 119 9.59 5.07 -0.71
C GLY A 119 8.18 4.51 -0.47
N ASP A 120 7.25 4.76 -1.39
CA ASP A 120 5.85 4.37 -1.27
C ASP A 120 5.61 2.96 -1.82
N ASN A 121 4.81 2.18 -1.08
CA ASN A 121 4.27 0.89 -1.52
C ASN A 121 2.85 1.08 -2.04
N CYS A 122 2.53 0.32 -3.09
CA CYS A 122 1.18 0.29 -3.67
C CYS A 122 0.72 -1.16 -3.82
N VAL A 123 -0.50 -1.46 -3.36
CA VAL A 123 -1.11 -2.79 -3.53
C VAL A 123 -2.32 -2.69 -4.44
N VAL A 124 -2.37 -3.58 -5.44
CA VAL A 124 -3.47 -3.69 -6.40
C VAL A 124 -3.87 -5.15 -6.58
N THR A 125 -5.15 -5.43 -6.46
CA THR A 125 -5.75 -6.72 -6.81
C THR A 125 -6.33 -6.67 -8.21
N VAL A 126 -5.85 -7.49 -9.12
CA VAL A 126 -6.31 -7.57 -10.52
C VAL A 126 -7.06 -8.86 -10.77
N LYS A 127 -8.28 -8.75 -11.26
CA LYS A 127 -9.09 -9.91 -11.68
C LYS A 127 -8.60 -10.45 -13.02
N THR A 128 -8.56 -11.77 -13.15
CA THR A 128 -8.27 -12.46 -14.41
C THR A 128 -9.44 -13.28 -14.93
N THR A 129 -10.51 -13.37 -14.13
CA THR A 129 -11.74 -14.07 -14.50
C THR A 129 -12.97 -13.27 -14.11
N GLY A 130 -14.08 -13.49 -14.79
CA GLY A 130 -15.34 -12.82 -14.48
C GLY A 130 -15.32 -11.30 -14.75
N LEU A 131 -14.56 -10.85 -15.76
CA LEU A 131 -14.38 -9.45 -16.09
C LEU A 131 -15.65 -8.77 -16.64
N ALA A 132 -16.59 -9.56 -17.15
CA ALA A 132 -17.87 -9.04 -17.63
C ALA A 132 -18.83 -8.58 -16.52
N ARG A 133 -18.51 -8.84 -15.25
CA ARG A 133 -19.39 -8.56 -14.11
C ARG A 133 -18.61 -7.97 -12.94
N LYS A 134 -19.23 -7.02 -12.25
CA LYS A 134 -18.74 -6.57 -10.96
C LYS A 134 -18.84 -7.70 -9.93
N SER A 135 -17.83 -7.84 -9.09
CA SER A 135 -17.81 -8.74 -7.94
C SER A 135 -16.99 -8.14 -6.83
N ALA A 136 -17.24 -8.56 -5.59
CA ALA A 136 -16.47 -8.14 -4.43
C ALA A 136 -15.00 -8.46 -4.63
N ALA A 137 -14.17 -7.45 -4.49
CA ALA A 137 -12.71 -7.58 -4.47
C ALA A 137 -12.11 -6.51 -3.57
N GLY A 138 -10.97 -6.82 -2.97
CA GLY A 138 -10.26 -5.93 -2.08
C GLY A 138 -8.75 -6.05 -2.22
N ALA A 139 -8.06 -5.01 -1.81
CA ALA A 139 -6.61 -4.95 -1.63
C ALA A 139 -6.32 -4.38 -0.25
N PHE A 140 -5.21 -4.78 0.37
CA PHE A 140 -4.78 -4.20 1.64
C PHE A 140 -3.27 -4.10 1.73
N LEU A 141 -2.83 -3.15 2.53
CA LEU A 141 -1.45 -2.93 2.94
C LEU A 141 -1.43 -2.63 4.45
N GLU A 142 -0.53 -3.27 5.18
CA GLU A 142 -0.35 -3.10 6.62
C GLU A 142 1.13 -2.89 6.92
N ILE A 143 1.47 -1.82 7.61
CA ILE A 143 2.83 -1.57 8.07
C ILE A 143 3.04 -2.24 9.43
N GLN A 144 4.16 -2.90 9.62
CA GLN A 144 4.47 -3.55 10.89
C GLN A 144 4.48 -2.55 12.05
N GLY A 145 3.60 -2.78 13.01
CA GLY A 145 3.40 -1.88 14.16
C GLY A 145 2.48 -0.68 13.87
N GLY A 146 1.90 -0.60 12.68
CA GLY A 146 0.92 0.40 12.27
C GLY A 146 -0.44 -0.20 11.95
N ASP A 147 -1.26 0.57 11.27
CA ASP A 147 -2.62 0.20 10.88
C ASP A 147 -2.63 -0.50 9.50
N ARG A 148 -3.68 -1.29 9.28
CA ARG A 148 -3.99 -1.86 7.97
C ARG A 148 -4.90 -0.91 7.20
N THR A 149 -4.47 -0.51 6.02
CA THR A 149 -5.27 0.24 5.04
C THR A 149 -5.87 -0.73 4.03
N THR A 150 -7.16 -0.59 3.73
CA THR A 150 -7.90 -1.45 2.80
C THR A 150 -8.66 -0.66 1.75
N ALA A 151 -8.85 -1.27 0.57
CA ALA A 151 -9.75 -0.79 -0.48
C ALA A 151 -10.62 -1.95 -0.94
N ASP A 152 -11.85 -2.00 -0.45
CA ASP A 152 -12.83 -3.04 -0.75
C ASP A 152 -14.01 -2.45 -1.53
N ASP A 153 -14.37 -3.06 -2.68
CA ASP A 153 -15.47 -2.59 -3.53
C ASP A 153 -16.02 -3.71 -4.43
N GLN A 154 -17.13 -3.40 -5.11
CA GLN A 154 -17.69 -4.20 -6.19
C GLN A 154 -17.08 -3.74 -7.52
N VAL A 155 -16.04 -4.44 -7.97
CA VAL A 155 -15.24 -4.03 -9.11
C VAL A 155 -15.37 -4.97 -10.31
N GLN A 156 -15.13 -4.45 -11.50
CA GLN A 156 -15.11 -5.22 -12.73
C GLN A 156 -13.72 -5.81 -12.99
N ASN A 157 -12.66 -5.02 -12.89
CA ASN A 157 -11.33 -5.39 -13.31
C ASN A 157 -10.31 -5.45 -12.16
N TYR A 158 -10.29 -4.47 -11.23
CA TYR A 158 -9.31 -4.41 -10.15
C TYR A 158 -9.87 -3.71 -8.90
N ALA A 159 -9.25 -3.98 -7.73
CA ALA A 159 -9.46 -3.27 -6.48
C ALA A 159 -8.14 -2.63 -6.02
N GLY A 160 -8.23 -1.51 -5.34
CA GLY A 160 -7.12 -0.62 -5.00
C GLY A 160 -7.09 0.59 -5.96
N PRO A 161 -5.99 1.36 -6.02
CA PRO A 161 -4.73 1.13 -5.30
C PRO A 161 -4.83 1.43 -3.79
N VAL A 162 -4.03 0.75 -3.00
CA VAL A 162 -3.78 1.06 -1.59
C VAL A 162 -2.32 1.49 -1.46
N HIS A 163 -2.09 2.68 -0.93
CA HIS A 163 -0.76 3.28 -0.79
C HIS A 163 -0.37 3.48 0.66
N ASP A 164 0.92 3.25 0.97
CA ASP A 164 1.51 3.65 2.26
C ASP A 164 3.05 3.69 2.19
N VAL A 165 3.66 4.55 3.03
CA VAL A 165 5.11 4.74 3.11
C VAL A 165 5.62 4.12 4.42
N PRO A 166 6.22 2.92 4.39
CA PRO A 166 6.58 2.17 5.60
C PRO A 166 7.79 2.75 6.35
N GLY A 167 8.56 3.65 5.75
CA GLY A 167 9.72 4.26 6.40
C GLY A 167 10.79 3.26 6.87
N GLY A 168 10.92 2.13 6.17
CA GLY A 168 11.84 1.04 6.52
C GLY A 168 11.22 -0.07 7.36
N ALA A 169 9.97 0.04 7.83
CA ALA A 169 9.27 -1.06 8.47
C ALA A 169 8.87 -2.13 7.45
N CYS A 170 8.69 -3.38 7.91
CA CYS A 170 8.18 -4.45 7.06
C CYS A 170 6.71 -4.19 6.71
N VAL A 171 6.28 -4.68 5.57
CA VAL A 171 4.88 -4.61 5.14
C VAL A 171 4.26 -5.99 5.04
N LYS A 172 2.97 -6.07 5.32
CA LYS A 172 2.10 -7.21 5.02
C LYS A 172 1.07 -6.73 4.02
N TRP A 173 0.87 -7.49 2.97
CA TRP A 173 0.03 -7.10 1.86
C TRP A 173 -0.82 -8.27 1.37
N GLY A 174 -1.86 -7.96 0.66
CA GLY A 174 -2.73 -9.00 0.12
C GLY A 174 -4.00 -8.46 -0.50
N GLY A 175 -4.89 -9.39 -0.83
CA GLY A 175 -6.15 -9.04 -1.45
C GLY A 175 -7.13 -10.20 -1.52
N ALA A 176 -8.30 -9.90 -2.05
CA ALA A 176 -9.40 -10.86 -2.21
C ALA A 176 -10.17 -10.62 -3.50
N ILE A 177 -10.73 -11.70 -4.06
CA ILE A 177 -11.77 -11.70 -5.12
C ILE A 177 -12.82 -12.73 -4.71
N GLY A 178 -13.91 -12.27 -4.08
CA GLY A 178 -14.87 -13.17 -3.43
C GLY A 178 -14.19 -14.04 -2.37
N ALA A 179 -14.24 -15.36 -2.52
CA ALA A 179 -13.60 -16.32 -1.61
C ALA A 179 -12.13 -16.64 -1.96
N ALA A 180 -11.60 -16.10 -3.04
CA ALA A 180 -10.19 -16.28 -3.41
C ALA A 180 -9.34 -15.21 -2.72
N THR A 181 -8.42 -15.60 -1.85
CA THR A 181 -7.66 -14.70 -1.00
C THR A 181 -6.17 -14.99 -1.04
N TYR A 182 -5.38 -13.98 -0.66
CA TYR A 182 -3.97 -14.09 -0.34
C TYR A 182 -3.61 -13.06 0.74
N GLU A 183 -2.77 -13.45 1.67
CA GLU A 183 -2.15 -12.58 2.66
C GLU A 183 -0.68 -12.99 2.84
N SER A 184 0.24 -12.04 2.72
CA SER A 184 1.67 -12.28 2.96
C SER A 184 2.00 -12.29 4.45
N PRO A 185 3.15 -12.84 4.86
CA PRO A 185 3.75 -12.47 6.15
C PRO A 185 4.19 -11.00 6.12
N PHE A 186 4.75 -10.49 7.24
CA PHE A 186 5.49 -9.23 7.20
C PHE A 186 6.84 -9.46 6.50
N GLU A 187 7.06 -8.72 5.42
CA GLU A 187 8.24 -8.85 4.55
C GLU A 187 8.60 -7.50 3.91
N HIS A 188 9.55 -7.46 2.98
CA HIS A 188 10.00 -6.22 2.32
C HIS A 188 10.37 -5.11 3.32
N CYS A 189 11.13 -5.46 4.35
CA CYS A 189 11.71 -4.51 5.29
C CYS A 189 12.86 -3.73 4.60
N GLY A 190 13.00 -2.42 4.85
CA GLY A 190 14.01 -1.55 4.26
C GLY A 190 15.13 -1.16 5.21
#